data_b1164623da015fd7d440edfa6182ecb7
#
_entry.id   b1164623da015fd7d440edfa6182ecb7
#
_cell.length_a   1.000
_cell.length_b   1.000
_cell.length_c   1.000
_cell.angle_alpha   90.00
_cell.angle_beta   90.00
_cell.angle_gamma   90.00
#
_symmetry.space_group_name_H-M   'P 1'
#
loop_
_entity.id
_entity.type
_entity.pdbx_description
1 polymer ?
#
loop_
_entity_poly.entity_id
_entity_poly.type
_entity_poly.pdbx_seq_one_letter_code
_entity_poly.pdbx_strand_id
1 'polypeptide(L)'
;MRKLLQQFKKIVFFDTETTGLDPEKDQIIELAAALVTENGIELKIDAFCKLPEGEKIPGKIVELTHITDDMLADKGIDYREACRIFCNMLHSDSEVLLVAHNIQFDLLFILEMFKRCGMVPKAPKLRALDSLTVYKDRAAYPHKLAN
;
A
#
# COMPACT_ATOMS: atom_id res chain seq x y z
N MET A 1 15.12 -6.47 -10.00
CA MET A 1 13.79 -6.94 -10.38
C MET A 1 13.80 -8.38 -10.89
N ARG A 2 14.64 -8.69 -11.86
CA ARG A 2 14.71 -10.06 -12.41
C ARG A 2 14.95 -11.14 -11.36
N LYS A 3 15.89 -10.89 -10.43
CA LYS A 3 16.18 -11.84 -9.34
C LYS A 3 14.98 -12.03 -8.41
N LEU A 4 14.25 -10.96 -8.12
CA LEU A 4 13.06 -11.02 -7.27
C LEU A 4 11.95 -11.81 -7.96
N LEU A 5 11.78 -11.67 -9.28
CA LEU A 5 10.77 -12.40 -10.05
C LEU A 5 11.12 -13.87 -10.22
N GLN A 6 12.39 -14.26 -10.09
CA GLN A 6 12.78 -15.66 -10.02
C GLN A 6 12.35 -16.30 -8.70
N GLN A 7 12.36 -15.52 -7.63
CA GLN A 7 12.02 -15.94 -6.29
C GLN A 7 10.51 -15.85 -6.02
N PHE A 8 9.88 -14.78 -6.53
CA PHE A 8 8.46 -14.51 -6.31
C PHE A 8 7.77 -14.34 -7.67
N LYS A 9 6.74 -15.13 -7.91
CA LYS A 9 5.96 -15.01 -9.15
C LYS A 9 5.14 -13.74 -9.19
N LYS A 10 4.77 -13.22 -8.01
CA LYS A 10 4.00 -12.00 -7.87
C LYS A 10 4.71 -11.05 -6.91
N ILE A 11 4.84 -9.81 -7.34
CA ILE A 11 5.35 -8.71 -6.52
C ILE A 11 4.30 -7.60 -6.56
N VAL A 12 3.87 -7.13 -5.40
CA VAL A 12 2.90 -6.04 -5.32
C VAL A 12 3.58 -4.84 -4.67
N PHE A 13 3.73 -3.77 -5.45
CA PHE A 13 4.19 -2.48 -4.97
C PHE A 13 2.97 -1.69 -4.51
N PHE A 14 3.05 -1.03 -3.37
CA PHE A 14 1.92 -0.24 -2.91
C PHE A 14 2.35 0.95 -2.08
N ASP A 15 1.45 1.92 -1.99
CA ASP A 15 1.63 3.15 -1.23
C ASP A 15 0.27 3.59 -0.72
N THR A 16 0.23 4.14 0.47
CA THR A 16 -1.01 4.61 1.08
C THR A 16 -0.88 6.04 1.56
N GLU A 17 -2.01 6.76 1.47
CA GLU A 17 -2.20 8.01 2.18
C GLU A 17 -3.30 7.78 3.22
N THR A 18 -3.12 8.31 4.42
CA THR A 18 -3.99 8.01 5.55
C THR A 18 -4.45 9.29 6.24
N THR A 19 -5.48 9.17 7.08
CA THR A 19 -5.99 10.31 7.84
C THR A 19 -5.13 10.68 9.04
N GLY A 20 -4.15 9.87 9.38
CA GLY A 20 -3.27 10.12 10.51
C GLY A 20 -2.29 8.98 10.72
N LEU A 21 -1.70 8.90 11.91
CA LEU A 21 -0.62 7.97 12.20
C LEU A 21 -1.06 6.73 12.98
N ASP A 22 -2.30 6.70 13.45
CA ASP A 22 -2.79 5.61 14.30
C ASP A 22 -3.65 4.64 13.49
N PRO A 23 -3.13 3.42 13.17
CA PRO A 23 -3.87 2.46 12.36
C PRO A 23 -5.22 2.04 12.97
N GLU A 24 -5.38 2.11 14.29
CA GLU A 24 -6.63 1.75 14.95
C GLU A 24 -7.69 2.83 14.83
N LYS A 25 -7.29 4.10 14.78
CA LYS A 25 -8.20 5.25 14.73
C LYS A 25 -8.35 5.84 13.34
N ASP A 26 -7.27 5.79 12.56
CA ASP A 26 -7.21 6.40 11.24
C ASP A 26 -7.43 5.36 10.17
N GLN A 27 -7.59 5.82 8.93
CA GLN A 27 -7.76 4.90 7.82
C GLN A 27 -7.07 5.39 6.55
N ILE A 28 -6.93 4.48 5.60
CA ILE A 28 -6.44 4.77 4.25
C ILE A 28 -7.48 5.62 3.52
N ILE A 29 -7.02 6.71 2.91
CA ILE A 29 -7.82 7.56 2.03
C ILE A 29 -7.36 7.49 0.57
N GLU A 30 -6.15 7.01 0.33
CA GLU A 30 -5.70 6.67 -1.03
C GLU A 30 -4.86 5.41 -0.97
N LEU A 31 -5.13 4.49 -1.89
CA LEU A 31 -4.39 3.25 -2.04
C LEU A 31 -3.95 3.12 -3.49
N ALA A 32 -2.66 3.21 -3.71
CA ALA A 32 -2.04 2.97 -5.01
C ALA A 32 -1.29 1.65 -4.96
N ALA A 33 -1.47 0.81 -5.97
CA ALA A 33 -0.78 -0.48 -6.01
C ALA A 33 -0.56 -0.94 -7.44
N ALA A 34 0.49 -1.74 -7.64
CA ALA A 34 0.80 -2.35 -8.92
C ALA A 34 1.22 -3.80 -8.70
N LEU A 35 0.59 -4.71 -9.43
CA LEU A 35 0.95 -6.12 -9.45
C LEU A 35 1.91 -6.35 -10.61
N VAL A 36 3.08 -6.87 -10.30
CA VAL A 36 4.14 -7.15 -11.27
C VAL A 36 4.42 -8.64 -11.30
N THR A 37 4.51 -9.19 -12.50
CA THR A 37 4.92 -10.58 -12.75
C THR A 37 6.01 -10.57 -13.81
N GLU A 38 6.46 -11.75 -14.24
CA GLU A 38 7.42 -11.86 -15.34
C GLU A 38 6.92 -11.22 -16.64
N ASN A 39 5.59 -11.07 -16.77
CA ASN A 39 4.98 -10.44 -17.93
C ASN A 39 4.88 -8.92 -17.84
N GLY A 40 5.43 -8.34 -16.76
CA GLY A 40 5.40 -6.91 -16.51
C GLY A 40 4.29 -6.52 -15.54
N ILE A 41 3.80 -5.29 -15.65
CA ILE A 41 2.70 -4.81 -14.79
C ILE A 41 1.38 -5.37 -15.33
N GLU A 42 0.74 -6.22 -14.53
CA GLU A 42 -0.52 -6.84 -14.92
C GLU A 42 -1.76 -6.07 -14.45
N LEU A 43 -1.66 -5.45 -13.26
CA LEU A 43 -2.76 -4.70 -12.69
C LEU A 43 -2.22 -3.46 -11.99
N LYS A 44 -2.96 -2.37 -12.10
CA LYS A 44 -2.68 -1.13 -11.36
C LYS A 44 -3.97 -0.61 -10.78
N ILE A 45 -3.89 -0.06 -9.57
CA ILE A 45 -4.99 0.67 -8.98
C ILE A 45 -4.44 1.93 -8.33
N ASP A 46 -5.22 2.99 -8.39
CA ASP A 46 -4.99 4.20 -7.61
C ASP A 46 -6.37 4.70 -7.21
N ALA A 47 -6.78 4.35 -6.00
CA ALA A 47 -8.14 4.56 -5.53
C ALA A 47 -8.17 5.46 -4.32
N PHE A 48 -9.02 6.49 -4.36
CA PHE A 48 -9.41 7.22 -3.16
C PHE A 48 -10.48 6.41 -2.43
N CYS A 49 -10.38 6.37 -1.10
CA CYS A 49 -11.28 5.61 -0.25
C CYS A 49 -12.13 6.57 0.57
N LYS A 50 -13.44 6.38 0.52
CA LYS A 50 -14.36 7.21 1.29
C LYS A 50 -14.19 6.96 2.78
N LEU A 51 -14.42 8.01 3.57
CA LEU A 51 -14.48 7.94 5.01
C LEU A 51 -15.89 7.54 5.46
N PRO A 52 -16.03 7.03 6.70
CA PRO A 52 -17.36 6.85 7.28
C PRO A 52 -18.16 8.15 7.23
N GLU A 53 -19.48 8.02 7.11
CA GLU A 53 -20.38 9.16 7.03
C GLU A 53 -20.15 10.13 8.19
N GLY A 54 -20.06 11.42 7.89
CA GLY A 54 -19.85 12.47 8.88
C GLY A 54 -18.39 12.72 9.25
N GLU A 55 -17.47 11.86 8.86
CA GLU A 55 -16.06 12.06 9.13
C GLU A 55 -15.40 12.88 8.03
N LYS A 56 -14.42 13.68 8.42
CA LYS A 56 -13.68 14.55 7.50
C LYS A 56 -12.20 14.34 7.64
N ILE A 57 -11.47 14.63 6.57
CA ILE A 57 -10.01 14.58 6.58
C ILE A 57 -9.49 15.72 7.46
N PRO A 58 -8.59 15.45 8.43
CA PRO A 58 -7.97 16.52 9.22
C PRO A 58 -7.26 17.52 8.32
N GLY A 59 -7.37 18.82 8.65
CA GLY A 59 -6.79 19.89 7.83
C GLY A 59 -5.29 19.72 7.59
N LYS A 60 -4.57 19.23 8.60
CA LYS A 60 -3.14 18.96 8.49
C LYS A 60 -2.83 17.90 7.41
N ILE A 61 -3.69 16.91 7.31
CA ILE A 61 -3.53 15.84 6.31
C ILE A 61 -3.85 16.38 4.91
N VAL A 62 -4.86 17.24 4.79
CA VAL A 62 -5.16 17.91 3.52
C VAL A 62 -3.94 18.71 3.04
N GLU A 63 -3.26 19.42 3.95
CA GLU A 63 -2.04 20.16 3.60
C GLU A 63 -0.92 19.26 3.13
N LEU A 64 -0.74 18.10 3.79
CA LEU A 64 0.35 17.17 3.48
C LEU A 64 0.10 16.37 2.20
N THR A 65 -1.12 15.92 2.00
CA THR A 65 -1.46 14.98 0.91
C THR A 65 -2.11 15.65 -0.27
N HIS A 66 -2.68 16.85 -0.07
CA HIS A 66 -3.51 17.57 -1.05
C HIS A 66 -4.79 16.82 -1.41
N ILE A 67 -5.18 15.82 -0.61
CA ILE A 67 -6.43 15.11 -0.77
C ILE A 67 -7.49 15.81 0.08
N THR A 68 -8.60 16.17 -0.57
CA THR A 68 -9.70 16.92 0.07
C THR A 68 -10.94 16.05 0.24
N ASP A 69 -11.83 16.48 1.12
CA ASP A 69 -13.12 15.82 1.29
C ASP A 69 -13.93 15.80 -0.01
N ASP A 70 -13.84 16.87 -0.79
CA ASP A 70 -14.52 16.96 -2.09
C ASP A 70 -13.98 15.92 -3.07
N MET A 71 -12.67 15.65 -3.05
CA MET A 71 -12.08 14.62 -3.89
C MET A 71 -12.60 13.24 -3.52
N LEU A 72 -12.73 12.96 -2.23
CA LEU A 72 -13.28 11.68 -1.77
C LEU A 72 -14.76 11.55 -2.13
N ALA A 73 -15.52 12.64 -2.06
CA ALA A 73 -16.93 12.62 -2.43
C ALA A 73 -17.12 12.38 -3.92
N ASP A 74 -16.25 12.97 -4.75
CA ASP A 74 -16.35 12.89 -6.22
C ASP A 74 -15.78 11.58 -6.77
N LYS A 75 -14.61 11.18 -6.30
CA LYS A 75 -13.84 10.06 -6.88
C LYS A 75 -13.65 8.88 -5.94
N GLY A 76 -13.98 9.04 -4.67
CA GLY A 76 -13.76 7.99 -3.69
C GLY A 76 -14.65 6.78 -3.93
N ILE A 77 -14.08 5.59 -3.68
CA ILE A 77 -14.82 4.35 -3.68
C ILE A 77 -15.02 3.89 -2.24
N ASP A 78 -15.92 2.95 -2.05
CA ASP A 78 -16.15 2.36 -0.75
C ASP A 78 -14.85 1.75 -0.22
N TYR A 79 -14.54 1.99 1.05
CA TYR A 79 -13.35 1.45 1.73
C TYR A 79 -13.28 -0.08 1.59
N ARG A 80 -14.42 -0.75 1.73
CA ARG A 80 -14.52 -2.20 1.59
C ARG A 80 -14.20 -2.65 0.16
N GLU A 81 -14.62 -1.88 -0.84
CA GLU A 81 -14.34 -2.18 -2.24
C GLU A 81 -12.83 -2.07 -2.53
N ALA A 82 -12.18 -1.02 -2.01
CA ALA A 82 -10.73 -0.86 -2.14
C ALA A 82 -10.01 -2.06 -1.48
N CYS A 83 -10.49 -2.48 -0.33
CA CYS A 83 -9.94 -3.65 0.36
C CYS A 83 -10.08 -4.91 -0.49
N ARG A 84 -11.24 -5.13 -1.10
CA ARG A 84 -11.50 -6.29 -1.95
C ARG A 84 -10.55 -6.32 -3.15
N ILE A 85 -10.38 -5.18 -3.80
CA ILE A 85 -9.48 -5.08 -4.96
C ILE A 85 -8.06 -5.42 -4.56
N PHE A 86 -7.56 -4.81 -3.49
CA PHE A 86 -6.19 -5.05 -3.04
C PHE A 86 -6.00 -6.49 -2.58
N CYS A 87 -6.96 -7.03 -1.85
CA CYS A 87 -6.94 -8.41 -1.40
C CYS A 87 -6.83 -9.38 -2.60
N ASN A 88 -7.60 -9.11 -3.66
CA ASN A 88 -7.56 -9.93 -4.88
C ASN A 88 -6.20 -9.85 -5.58
N MET A 89 -5.53 -8.70 -5.54
CA MET A 89 -4.19 -8.55 -6.10
C MET A 89 -3.18 -9.47 -5.40
N LEU A 90 -3.41 -9.79 -4.14
CA LEU A 90 -2.52 -10.62 -3.33
C LEU A 90 -2.84 -12.11 -3.39
N HIS A 91 -3.95 -12.50 -4.04
CA HIS A 91 -4.27 -13.93 -4.18
C HIS A 91 -3.23 -14.62 -5.06
N SER A 92 -2.71 -15.77 -4.60
CA SER A 92 -1.67 -16.49 -5.31
C SER A 92 -1.57 -17.92 -4.82
N ASP A 93 -1.11 -18.82 -5.68
CA ASP A 93 -0.74 -20.18 -5.31
C ASP A 93 0.67 -20.27 -4.73
N SER A 94 1.44 -19.20 -4.86
CA SER A 94 2.82 -19.11 -4.38
C SER A 94 3.01 -17.91 -3.48
N GLU A 95 4.20 -17.77 -2.91
CA GLU A 95 4.54 -16.61 -2.08
C GLU A 95 4.41 -15.31 -2.87
N VAL A 96 3.91 -14.27 -2.22
CA VAL A 96 3.79 -12.91 -2.79
C VAL A 96 4.72 -11.98 -2.02
N LEU A 97 5.46 -11.17 -2.75
CA LEU A 97 6.30 -10.13 -2.16
C LEU A 97 5.56 -8.81 -2.17
N LEU A 98 5.43 -8.20 -1.00
CA LEU A 98 4.89 -6.85 -0.83
C LEU A 98 6.05 -5.88 -0.72
N VAL A 99 6.03 -4.81 -1.51
CA VAL A 99 7.06 -3.78 -1.50
C VAL A 99 6.43 -2.42 -1.30
N ALA A 100 6.93 -1.67 -0.32
CA ALA A 100 6.52 -0.29 -0.08
C ALA A 100 7.68 0.49 0.51
N HIS A 101 7.63 1.80 0.37
CA HIS A 101 8.61 2.70 0.97
C HIS A 101 8.17 2.99 2.42
N ASN A 102 8.99 2.58 3.39
CA ASN A 102 8.63 2.59 4.81
C ASN A 102 7.42 1.66 5.07
N ILE A 103 7.58 0.41 4.68
CA ILE A 103 6.48 -0.56 4.62
C ILE A 103 5.83 -0.84 5.97
N GLN A 104 6.56 -0.68 7.07
CA GLN A 104 5.99 -0.93 8.40
C GLN A 104 4.77 -0.05 8.66
N PHE A 105 4.83 1.20 8.23
CA PHE A 105 3.71 2.13 8.38
C PHE A 105 2.52 1.69 7.52
N ASP A 106 2.74 1.55 6.21
CA ASP A 106 1.67 1.21 5.27
C ASP A 106 1.06 -0.16 5.56
N LEU A 107 1.90 -1.11 5.96
CA LEU A 107 1.44 -2.48 6.23
C LEU A 107 0.48 -2.52 7.41
N LEU A 108 0.70 -1.73 8.45
CA LEU A 108 -0.20 -1.68 9.60
C LEU A 108 -1.61 -1.20 9.18
N PHE A 109 -1.67 -0.22 8.28
CA PHE A 109 -2.95 0.27 7.77
C PHE A 109 -3.63 -0.75 6.84
N ILE A 110 -2.86 -1.48 6.06
CA ILE A 110 -3.38 -2.56 5.21
C ILE A 110 -3.94 -3.70 6.08
N LEU A 111 -3.20 -4.12 7.10
CA LEU A 111 -3.65 -5.19 8.00
C LEU A 111 -4.91 -4.78 8.75
N GLU A 112 -4.98 -3.53 9.18
CA GLU A 112 -6.17 -3.01 9.83
C GLU A 112 -7.35 -2.96 8.87
N MET A 113 -7.11 -2.62 7.60
CA MET A 113 -8.13 -2.66 6.56
C MET A 113 -8.69 -4.07 6.39
N PHE A 114 -7.82 -5.07 6.30
CA PHE A 114 -8.25 -6.47 6.19
C PHE A 114 -9.09 -6.88 7.41
N LYS A 115 -8.65 -6.50 8.59
CA LYS A 115 -9.35 -6.81 9.83
C LYS A 115 -10.74 -6.18 9.86
N ARG A 116 -10.84 -4.89 9.53
CA ARG A 116 -12.12 -4.17 9.53
C ARG A 116 -13.10 -4.74 8.51
N CYS A 117 -12.59 -5.18 7.38
CA CYS A 117 -13.41 -5.71 6.28
C CYS A 117 -13.65 -7.22 6.38
N GLY A 118 -12.96 -7.90 7.30
CA GLY A 118 -13.08 -9.36 7.42
C GLY A 118 -12.58 -10.09 6.19
N MET A 119 -11.56 -9.55 5.51
CA MET A 119 -10.99 -10.13 4.30
C MET A 119 -9.55 -10.56 4.55
N VAL A 120 -9.17 -11.69 3.96
CA VAL A 120 -7.80 -12.20 4.02
C VAL A 120 -7.41 -12.67 2.63
N PRO A 121 -6.25 -12.25 2.12
CA PRO A 121 -5.80 -12.72 0.82
C PRO A 121 -5.45 -14.22 0.88
N LYS A 122 -5.76 -14.93 -0.20
CA LYS A 122 -5.44 -16.35 -0.34
C LYS A 122 -4.05 -16.50 -0.95
N ALA A 123 -3.05 -16.57 -0.09
CA ALA A 123 -1.67 -16.81 -0.49
C ALA A 123 -1.00 -17.66 0.59
N PRO A 124 -0.10 -18.59 0.21
CA PRO A 124 0.56 -19.42 1.21
C PRO A 124 1.46 -18.60 2.13
N LYS A 125 2.00 -17.51 1.63
CA LYS A 125 2.85 -16.61 2.42
C LYS A 125 2.95 -15.25 1.76
N LEU A 126 2.88 -14.21 2.57
CA LEU A 126 3.18 -12.84 2.18
C LEU A 126 4.50 -12.43 2.81
N ARG A 127 5.43 -11.95 2.00
CA ARG A 127 6.70 -11.40 2.49
C ARG A 127 6.74 -9.92 2.22
N ALA A 128 7.43 -9.19 3.09
CA ALA A 128 7.51 -7.73 3.01
C ALA A 128 8.94 -7.29 2.76
N LEU A 129 9.12 -6.33 1.85
CA LEU A 129 10.39 -5.70 1.57
C LEU A 129 10.21 -4.18 1.66
N ASP A 130 11.03 -3.56 2.50
CA ASP A 130 11.02 -2.11 2.65
C ASP A 130 11.99 -1.48 1.64
N SER A 131 11.45 -0.80 0.63
CA SER A 131 12.29 -0.15 -0.38
C SER A 131 13.12 0.98 0.21
N LEU A 132 12.67 1.58 1.31
CA LEU A 132 13.45 2.61 2.02
C LEU A 132 14.74 2.02 2.58
N THR A 133 14.69 0.83 3.17
CA THR A 133 15.87 0.14 3.69
C THR A 133 16.84 -0.18 2.56
N VAL A 134 16.34 -0.72 1.45
CA VAL A 134 17.17 -1.00 0.27
C VAL A 134 17.81 0.28 -0.24
N TYR A 135 17.04 1.36 -0.35
CA TYR A 135 17.55 2.66 -0.78
C TYR A 135 18.62 3.18 0.16
N LYS A 136 18.39 3.12 1.46
CA LYS A 136 19.35 3.60 2.47
C LYS A 136 20.66 2.81 2.40
N ASP A 137 20.59 1.51 2.24
CA ASP A 137 21.78 0.66 2.12
C ASP A 137 22.62 1.05 0.90
N ARG A 138 21.96 1.25 -0.24
CA ARG A 138 22.64 1.64 -1.47
C ARG A 138 23.16 3.07 -1.41
N ALA A 139 22.39 3.99 -0.84
CA ALA A 139 22.78 5.40 -0.72
C ALA A 139 23.89 5.61 0.29
N ALA A 140 23.92 4.81 1.36
CA ALA A 140 24.95 4.93 2.41
C ALA A 140 26.34 4.60 1.89
N TYR A 141 26.44 3.68 0.94
CA TYR A 141 27.74 3.24 0.41
C TYR A 141 28.52 4.36 -0.28
N PRO A 142 27.93 5.10 -1.24
CA PRO A 142 28.61 6.27 -1.81
C PRO A 142 28.93 7.35 -0.78
N HIS A 143 28.04 7.59 0.18
CA HIS A 143 28.27 8.57 1.24
C HIS A 143 29.47 8.22 2.10
N LYS A 144 29.63 6.95 2.45
CA LYS A 144 30.80 6.49 3.20
C LYS A 144 32.09 6.69 2.44
N LEU A 145 32.05 6.50 1.13
CA LEU A 145 33.24 6.72 0.28
C LEU A 145 33.57 8.21 0.10
N ALA A 146 32.53 9.06 0.12
CA ALA A 146 32.70 10.51 -0.02
C ALA A 146 33.21 11.16 1.27
N ASN A 147 32.96 10.57 2.40
CA ASN A 147 33.37 11.08 3.70
C ASN A 147 34.68 10.47 4.15
#